data_960513ba0ee4ecd890118494326a6e8c
#
_entry.id   960513ba0ee4ecd890118494326a6e8c
#
_cell.length_a   1.000
_cell.length_b   1.000
_cell.length_c   1.000
_cell.angle_alpha   90.00
_cell.angle_beta   90.00
_cell.angle_gamma   90.00
#
_symmetry.space_group_name_H-M   'P 1'
#
loop_
_entity.id
_entity.type
_entity.pdbx_description
1 polymer ?
#
loop_
_entity_poly.entity_id
_entity_poly.type
_entity_poly.pdbx_seq_one_letter_code
_entity_poly.pdbx_strand_id
1 'polypeptide(L)'
;MKVVSALVLGICAIVAATLIADGLTGLRTGDRYVTVKGVAEREVRADLALWPIRFVATGDTLAQAQQQARSSRDAIAAFLKLQAIDDSAVELLRLDVTDTRANPYPGNNSEHKVIINQTLMVRSNDVDRIRQAAQNVSDLVDSGVVLSSDYGPSGPTYLFTGLNDIKPEMIAEATAAAVDVAHEWPQVLGDASVGRVPHQF
;
A
#
# COMPACT_ATOMS: atom_id res chain seq x y z
N MET A 1 -43.75 -45.45 54.99
CA MET A 1 -43.68 -44.10 54.37
C MET A 1 -42.25 -43.57 54.31
N LYS A 2 -41.42 -43.64 55.35
CA LYS A 2 -40.06 -43.04 55.38
C LYS A 2 -39.09 -43.71 54.37
N VAL A 3 -39.20 -45.01 54.07
CA VAL A 3 -38.31 -45.71 53.14
C VAL A 3 -38.62 -45.34 51.67
N VAL A 4 -39.90 -45.16 51.34
CA VAL A 4 -40.33 -44.78 49.99
C VAL A 4 -39.86 -43.34 49.67
N SER A 5 -39.97 -42.42 50.64
CA SER A 5 -39.49 -41.03 50.43
C SER A 5 -37.96 -40.97 50.29
N ALA A 6 -37.21 -41.81 51.01
CA ALA A 6 -35.76 -41.89 50.85
C ALA A 6 -35.35 -42.45 49.48
N LEU A 7 -36.09 -43.38 48.92
CA LEU A 7 -35.84 -43.99 47.61
C LEU A 7 -36.15 -43.00 46.50
N VAL A 8 -37.22 -42.21 46.58
CA VAL A 8 -37.58 -41.16 45.66
C VAL A 8 -36.52 -40.04 45.65
N LEU A 9 -36.07 -39.60 46.85
CA LEU A 9 -35.00 -38.62 46.95
C LEU A 9 -33.69 -39.10 46.33
N GLY A 10 -33.35 -40.38 46.52
CA GLY A 10 -32.15 -40.97 45.91
C GLY A 10 -32.20 -40.98 44.36
N ILE A 11 -33.34 -41.34 43.78
CA ILE A 11 -33.54 -41.30 42.34
C ILE A 11 -33.46 -39.89 41.78
N CYS A 12 -34.12 -38.91 42.44
CA CYS A 12 -34.05 -37.50 42.03
C CYS A 12 -32.61 -36.95 42.10
N ALA A 13 -31.81 -37.35 43.09
CA ALA A 13 -30.44 -36.93 43.21
C ALA A 13 -29.55 -37.50 42.06
N ILE A 14 -29.79 -38.76 41.68
CA ILE A 14 -29.07 -39.39 40.55
C ILE A 14 -29.43 -38.70 39.25
N VAL A 15 -30.70 -38.45 38.98
CA VAL A 15 -31.17 -37.73 37.79
C VAL A 15 -30.60 -36.30 37.74
N ALA A 16 -30.60 -35.61 38.85
CA ALA A 16 -30.00 -34.27 38.90
C ALA A 16 -28.49 -34.31 38.65
N ALA A 17 -27.77 -35.30 39.18
CA ALA A 17 -26.33 -35.45 38.96
C ALA A 17 -26.00 -35.78 37.51
N THR A 18 -26.79 -36.59 36.81
CA THR A 18 -26.59 -36.89 35.39
C THR A 18 -26.86 -35.65 34.51
N LEU A 19 -27.91 -34.88 34.77
CA LEU A 19 -28.21 -33.67 34.05
C LEU A 19 -27.12 -32.59 34.23
N ILE A 20 -26.58 -32.49 35.45
CA ILE A 20 -25.44 -31.57 35.71
C ILE A 20 -24.19 -32.06 35.00
N ALA A 21 -23.90 -33.35 34.99
CA ALA A 21 -22.74 -33.90 34.32
C ALA A 21 -22.81 -33.69 32.80
N ASP A 22 -23.98 -33.88 32.17
CA ASP A 22 -24.20 -33.59 30.74
C ASP A 22 -24.08 -32.12 30.42
N GLY A 23 -24.62 -31.23 31.29
CA GLY A 23 -24.46 -29.81 31.15
C GLY A 23 -23.01 -29.31 31.25
N LEU A 24 -22.22 -29.90 32.17
CA LEU A 24 -20.80 -29.56 32.33
C LEU A 24 -19.92 -30.10 31.17
N THR A 25 -20.27 -31.24 30.57
CA THR A 25 -19.59 -31.74 29.39
C THR A 25 -19.87 -30.87 28.17
N GLY A 26 -21.11 -30.38 28.02
CA GLY A 26 -21.45 -29.40 26.97
C GLY A 26 -20.69 -28.08 27.06
N LEU A 27 -20.41 -27.59 28.28
CA LEU A 27 -19.59 -26.39 28.51
C LEU A 27 -18.09 -26.62 28.22
N ARG A 28 -17.61 -27.85 28.33
CA ARG A 28 -16.20 -28.21 28.01
C ARG A 28 -15.92 -28.37 26.53
N THR A 29 -16.94 -28.61 25.72
CA THR A 29 -16.85 -28.67 24.27
C THR A 29 -17.04 -27.28 23.63
N GLY A 30 -16.75 -26.21 24.36
CA GLY A 30 -16.67 -24.88 23.78
C GLY A 30 -15.82 -24.92 22.50
N ASP A 31 -16.40 -24.45 21.41
CA ASP A 31 -15.84 -24.48 20.05
C ASP A 31 -14.36 -24.09 20.05
N ARG A 32 -13.50 -25.08 19.99
CA ARG A 32 -12.08 -24.86 19.72
C ARG A 32 -11.94 -24.57 18.24
N TYR A 33 -11.75 -23.32 17.89
CA TYR A 33 -11.46 -22.92 16.53
C TYR A 33 -10.00 -22.50 16.39
N VAL A 34 -9.43 -22.81 15.26
CA VAL A 34 -8.09 -22.36 14.85
C VAL A 34 -8.28 -21.49 13.64
N THR A 35 -7.70 -20.30 13.70
CA THR A 35 -7.66 -19.39 12.55
C THR A 35 -6.37 -19.64 11.78
N VAL A 36 -6.49 -20.12 10.56
CA VAL A 36 -5.36 -20.28 9.63
C VAL A 36 -5.43 -19.22 8.55
N LYS A 37 -4.26 -18.81 8.03
CA LYS A 37 -4.16 -17.87 6.93
C LYS A 37 -3.38 -18.53 5.80
N GLY A 38 -3.96 -18.54 4.61
CA GLY A 38 -3.24 -18.88 3.39
C GLY A 38 -2.65 -17.62 2.77
N VAL A 39 -1.52 -17.77 2.11
CA VAL A 39 -0.83 -16.71 1.37
C VAL A 39 -0.67 -17.17 -0.06
N ALA A 40 -0.90 -16.26 -1.01
CA ALA A 40 -0.55 -16.45 -2.42
C ALA A 40 0.34 -15.28 -2.84
N GLU A 41 1.45 -15.58 -3.50
CA GLU A 41 2.39 -14.58 -4.00
C GLU A 41 2.55 -14.76 -5.50
N ARG A 42 2.61 -13.66 -6.24
CA ARG A 42 2.73 -13.69 -7.69
C ARG A 42 3.73 -12.62 -8.14
N GLU A 43 4.77 -13.02 -8.85
CA GLU A 43 5.62 -12.05 -9.54
C GLU A 43 4.88 -11.47 -10.73
N VAL A 44 4.80 -10.14 -10.79
CA VAL A 44 4.15 -9.42 -11.89
C VAL A 44 5.08 -8.32 -12.39
N ARG A 45 4.99 -8.04 -13.70
CA ARG A 45 5.71 -6.92 -14.30
C ARG A 45 4.83 -5.66 -14.22
N ALA A 46 5.40 -4.55 -13.78
CA ALA A 46 4.72 -3.26 -13.83
C ALA A 46 4.36 -2.89 -15.27
N ASP A 47 3.19 -2.32 -15.46
CA ASP A 47 2.62 -1.90 -16.74
C ASP A 47 2.39 -0.39 -16.83
N LEU A 48 2.68 0.32 -15.73
CA LEU A 48 2.58 1.76 -15.61
C LEU A 48 3.74 2.33 -14.82
N ALA A 49 4.38 3.37 -15.35
CA ALA A 49 5.37 4.17 -14.66
C ALA A 49 4.84 5.57 -14.41
N LEU A 50 5.02 6.06 -13.19
CA LEU A 50 4.73 7.43 -12.75
C LEU A 50 6.05 8.05 -12.27
N TRP A 51 6.50 9.10 -12.96
CA TRP A 51 7.75 9.75 -12.64
C TRP A 51 7.54 11.23 -12.35
N PRO A 52 7.57 11.65 -11.07
CA PRO A 52 7.48 13.05 -10.69
C PRO A 52 8.86 13.72 -10.84
N ILE A 53 9.00 14.59 -11.81
CA ILE A 53 10.19 15.45 -12.00
C ILE A 53 9.92 16.77 -11.26
N ARG A 54 10.64 16.99 -10.15
CA ARG A 54 10.52 18.16 -9.31
C ARG A 54 11.70 19.07 -9.55
N PHE A 55 11.43 20.35 -9.77
CA PHE A 55 12.48 21.34 -9.97
C PHE A 55 12.13 22.67 -9.33
N VAL A 56 13.17 23.45 -9.07
CA VAL A 56 13.10 24.76 -8.43
C VAL A 56 13.63 25.81 -9.39
N ALA A 57 12.91 26.93 -9.45
CA ALA A 57 13.37 28.13 -10.11
C ALA A 57 13.34 29.29 -9.12
N THR A 58 14.39 30.10 -9.13
CA THR A 58 14.54 31.20 -8.19
C THR A 58 14.78 32.53 -8.94
N GLY A 59 14.49 33.64 -8.29
CA GLY A 59 14.75 34.95 -8.85
C GLY A 59 14.53 36.06 -7.84
N ASP A 60 15.07 37.24 -8.13
CA ASP A 60 14.87 38.44 -7.31
C ASP A 60 13.50 39.07 -7.51
N THR A 61 12.89 38.77 -8.66
CA THR A 61 11.52 39.16 -9.00
C THR A 61 10.74 37.96 -9.48
N LEU A 62 9.40 38.04 -9.38
CA LEU A 62 8.52 37.01 -9.90
C LEU A 62 8.74 36.77 -11.41
N ALA A 63 9.00 37.83 -12.17
CA ALA A 63 9.24 37.72 -13.62
C ALA A 63 10.51 36.91 -13.92
N GLN A 64 11.59 37.11 -13.17
CA GLN A 64 12.83 36.35 -13.32
C GLN A 64 12.63 34.87 -12.93
N ALA A 65 12.00 34.60 -11.78
CA ALA A 65 11.71 33.24 -11.34
C ALA A 65 10.82 32.52 -12.35
N GLN A 66 9.80 33.19 -12.93
CA GLN A 66 8.94 32.60 -13.97
C GLN A 66 9.71 32.32 -15.26
N GLN A 67 10.61 33.22 -15.66
CA GLN A 67 11.45 32.98 -16.85
C GLN A 67 12.35 31.76 -16.64
N GLN A 68 12.99 31.65 -15.48
CA GLN A 68 13.79 30.50 -15.12
C GLN A 68 12.96 29.20 -15.10
N ALA A 69 11.74 29.24 -14.53
CA ALA A 69 10.83 28.10 -14.50
C ALA A 69 10.41 27.66 -15.91
N ARG A 70 10.19 28.60 -16.83
CA ARG A 70 9.91 28.27 -18.24
C ARG A 70 11.10 27.62 -18.91
N SER A 71 12.30 28.19 -18.75
CA SER A 71 13.54 27.61 -19.31
C SER A 71 13.78 26.18 -18.80
N SER A 72 13.57 25.97 -17.50
CA SER A 72 13.69 24.61 -16.91
C SER A 72 12.67 23.63 -17.49
N ARG A 73 11.41 24.05 -17.69
CA ARG A 73 10.38 23.20 -18.32
C ARG A 73 10.73 22.87 -19.77
N ASP A 74 11.22 23.84 -20.52
CA ASP A 74 11.61 23.65 -21.92
C ASP A 74 12.78 22.66 -21.99
N ALA A 75 13.76 22.75 -21.07
CA ALA A 75 14.86 21.80 -20.97
C ALA A 75 14.38 20.39 -20.62
N ILE A 76 13.44 20.27 -19.66
CA ILE A 76 12.84 18.97 -19.29
C ILE A 76 12.07 18.38 -20.49
N ALA A 77 11.28 19.19 -21.20
CA ALA A 77 10.55 18.73 -22.40
C ALA A 77 11.51 18.24 -23.50
N ALA A 78 12.58 18.99 -23.75
CA ALA A 78 13.62 18.60 -24.71
C ALA A 78 14.29 17.27 -24.31
N PHE A 79 14.65 17.11 -23.03
CA PHE A 79 15.22 15.88 -22.50
C PHE A 79 14.25 14.70 -22.68
N LEU A 80 13.00 14.83 -22.29
CA LEU A 80 11.99 13.75 -22.43
C LEU A 80 11.80 13.37 -23.90
N LYS A 81 11.83 14.33 -24.80
CA LYS A 81 11.74 14.10 -26.24
C LYS A 81 12.94 13.32 -26.79
N LEU A 82 14.15 13.61 -26.30
CA LEU A 82 15.35 12.83 -26.63
C LEU A 82 15.26 11.38 -26.14
N GLN A 83 14.54 11.15 -25.02
CA GLN A 83 14.25 9.81 -24.50
C GLN A 83 13.02 9.16 -25.17
N ALA A 84 12.50 9.74 -26.25
CA ALA A 84 11.30 9.31 -26.97
C ALA A 84 10.04 9.22 -26.09
N ILE A 85 9.89 10.14 -25.15
CA ILE A 85 8.69 10.31 -24.32
C ILE A 85 7.92 11.51 -24.87
N ASP A 86 6.65 11.29 -25.23
CA ASP A 86 5.81 12.32 -25.83
C ASP A 86 5.35 13.37 -24.81
N ASP A 87 5.14 14.61 -25.26
CA ASP A 87 4.63 15.69 -24.44
C ASP A 87 3.25 15.37 -23.83
N SER A 88 2.45 14.53 -24.50
CA SER A 88 1.15 14.08 -23.99
C SER A 88 1.25 13.22 -22.72
N ALA A 89 2.42 12.64 -22.46
CA ALA A 89 2.71 11.88 -21.25
C ALA A 89 3.06 12.77 -20.05
N VAL A 90 3.17 14.08 -20.23
CA VAL A 90 3.66 15.03 -19.24
C VAL A 90 2.54 15.95 -18.78
N GLU A 91 2.31 16.00 -17.48
CA GLU A 91 1.30 16.85 -16.86
C GLU A 91 1.93 17.70 -15.75
N LEU A 92 1.49 18.97 -15.63
CA LEU A 92 1.83 19.80 -14.48
C LEU A 92 1.02 19.36 -13.26
N LEU A 93 1.67 18.69 -12.33
CA LEU A 93 1.02 18.16 -11.13
C LEU A 93 0.91 19.25 -10.03
N ARG A 94 1.96 20.04 -9.85
CA ARG A 94 2.05 21.01 -8.76
C ARG A 94 2.84 22.24 -9.17
N LEU A 95 2.37 23.39 -8.68
CA LEU A 95 3.04 24.68 -8.79
C LEU A 95 2.89 25.43 -7.46
N ASP A 96 4.01 25.69 -6.80
CA ASP A 96 4.08 26.50 -5.59
C ASP A 96 4.96 27.72 -5.84
N VAL A 97 4.49 28.89 -5.43
CA VAL A 97 5.23 30.14 -5.50
C VAL A 97 5.36 30.72 -4.10
N THR A 98 6.59 30.92 -3.65
CA THR A 98 6.90 31.48 -2.34
C THR A 98 7.62 32.83 -2.52
N ASP A 99 7.05 33.89 -1.98
CA ASP A 99 7.77 35.17 -1.80
C ASP A 99 8.38 35.18 -0.39
N THR A 100 9.69 35.10 -0.31
CA THR A 100 10.41 35.04 0.97
C THR A 100 10.26 36.31 1.80
N ARG A 101 9.92 37.47 1.17
CA ARG A 101 9.66 38.73 1.86
C ARG A 101 8.32 38.75 2.59
N ALA A 102 7.39 37.89 2.17
CA ALA A 102 6.07 37.76 2.81
C ALA A 102 6.12 36.84 4.06
N ASN A 103 7.27 36.22 4.35
CA ASN A 103 7.42 35.36 5.49
C ASN A 103 7.55 36.16 6.79
N PRO A 104 6.63 36.00 7.77
CA PRO A 104 6.66 36.77 9.02
C PRO A 104 7.80 36.38 9.98
N TYR A 105 8.55 35.31 9.67
CA TYR A 105 9.68 34.87 10.49
C TYR A 105 11.00 35.35 9.89
N PRO A 106 11.62 36.44 10.45
CA PRO A 106 12.92 36.95 9.99
C PRO A 106 14.02 35.98 10.44
N GLY A 107 14.47 35.14 9.57
CA GLY A 107 15.53 34.16 9.84
C GLY A 107 16.00 33.45 8.58
N ASN A 108 15.21 33.51 7.54
CA ASN A 108 15.57 32.92 6.26
C ASN A 108 16.20 34.00 5.37
N ASN A 109 17.50 34.21 5.53
CA ASN A 109 18.30 35.07 4.67
C ASN A 109 18.52 34.37 3.32
N SER A 110 17.41 33.99 2.64
CA SER A 110 17.49 33.45 1.29
C SER A 110 17.95 34.55 0.36
N GLU A 111 19.02 34.29 -0.35
CA GLU A 111 19.62 35.21 -1.33
C GLU A 111 18.60 35.59 -2.42
N HIS A 112 17.65 34.69 -2.72
CA HIS A 112 16.58 34.89 -3.69
C HIS A 112 15.25 35.25 -3.02
N LYS A 113 14.54 36.21 -3.60
CA LYS A 113 13.30 36.77 -3.05
C LYS A 113 12.07 35.98 -3.45
N VAL A 114 12.10 35.28 -4.57
CA VAL A 114 11.00 34.47 -5.08
C VAL A 114 11.50 33.05 -5.43
N ILE A 115 10.80 32.05 -4.95
CA ILE A 115 11.08 30.65 -5.20
C ILE A 115 9.83 30.02 -5.84
N ILE A 116 10.01 29.35 -6.97
CA ILE A 116 8.96 28.60 -7.66
C ILE A 116 9.34 27.13 -7.64
N ASN A 117 8.51 26.29 -7.00
CA ASN A 117 8.63 24.86 -7.04
C ASN A 117 7.59 24.30 -8.01
N GLN A 118 8.04 23.48 -8.95
CA GLN A 118 7.17 22.80 -9.90
C GLN A 118 7.40 21.31 -9.89
N THR A 119 6.32 20.54 -10.08
CA THR A 119 6.36 19.10 -10.27
C THR A 119 5.68 18.79 -11.60
N LEU A 120 6.42 18.21 -12.52
CA LEU A 120 5.89 17.61 -13.74
C LEU A 120 5.73 16.10 -13.49
N MET A 121 4.53 15.57 -13.75
CA MET A 121 4.28 14.15 -13.69
C MET A 121 4.41 13.57 -15.08
N VAL A 122 5.33 12.65 -15.25
CA VAL A 122 5.46 11.83 -16.47
C VAL A 122 4.76 10.50 -16.23
N ARG A 123 3.77 10.19 -17.08
CA ARG A 123 3.00 8.96 -17.03
C ARG A 123 3.19 8.16 -18.31
N SER A 124 3.65 6.91 -18.22
CA SER A 124 3.87 6.07 -19.38
C SER A 124 3.63 4.60 -19.09
N ASN A 125 3.07 3.89 -20.05
CA ASN A 125 2.98 2.43 -20.03
C ASN A 125 4.29 1.76 -20.48
N ASP A 126 5.20 2.49 -21.11
CA ASP A 126 6.55 2.01 -21.41
C ASP A 126 7.47 2.20 -20.19
N VAL A 127 7.39 1.23 -19.29
CA VAL A 127 8.12 1.21 -18.02
C VAL A 127 9.63 1.20 -18.23
N ASP A 128 10.09 0.46 -19.24
CA ASP A 128 11.53 0.32 -19.52
C ASP A 128 12.12 1.64 -20.03
N ARG A 129 11.37 2.36 -20.85
CA ARG A 129 11.77 3.69 -21.35
C ARG A 129 11.90 4.70 -20.22
N ILE A 130 10.92 4.75 -19.30
CA ILE A 130 11.00 5.62 -18.12
C ILE A 130 12.18 5.24 -17.23
N ARG A 131 12.49 3.96 -17.09
CA ARG A 131 13.66 3.51 -16.33
C ARG A 131 14.96 4.01 -16.92
N GLN A 132 15.12 3.91 -18.24
CA GLN A 132 16.30 4.42 -18.95
C GLN A 132 16.40 5.94 -18.84
N ALA A 133 15.30 6.66 -19.04
CA ALA A 133 15.28 8.10 -18.91
C ALA A 133 15.66 8.55 -17.48
N ALA A 134 15.16 7.86 -16.46
CA ALA A 134 15.50 8.17 -15.08
C ALA A 134 16.98 7.94 -14.73
N GLN A 135 17.65 7.01 -15.42
CA GLN A 135 19.10 6.80 -15.25
C GLN A 135 19.91 7.97 -15.85
N ASN A 136 19.37 8.64 -16.86
CA ASN A 136 20.02 9.77 -17.54
C ASN A 136 19.58 11.14 -16.94
N VAL A 137 18.95 11.15 -15.76
CA VAL A 137 18.41 12.37 -15.14
C VAL A 137 19.49 13.42 -14.85
N SER A 138 20.76 13.05 -14.76
CA SER A 138 21.91 13.95 -14.64
C SER A 138 21.99 14.95 -15.79
N ASP A 139 21.58 14.57 -17.00
CA ASP A 139 21.59 15.43 -18.18
C ASP A 139 20.70 16.67 -17.99
N LEU A 140 19.66 16.55 -17.13
CA LEU A 140 18.82 17.71 -16.75
C LEU A 140 19.60 18.71 -15.89
N VAL A 141 20.42 18.22 -14.97
CA VAL A 141 21.27 19.08 -14.13
C VAL A 141 22.32 19.77 -15.00
N ASP A 142 22.90 19.07 -15.94
CA ASP A 142 23.87 19.61 -16.91
C ASP A 142 23.23 20.68 -17.80
N SER A 143 21.93 20.57 -18.07
CA SER A 143 21.15 21.60 -18.80
C SER A 143 20.71 22.78 -17.92
N GLY A 144 21.13 22.84 -16.66
CA GLY A 144 20.85 23.93 -15.72
C GLY A 144 19.51 23.81 -14.97
N VAL A 145 18.88 22.64 -14.99
CA VAL A 145 17.67 22.39 -14.19
C VAL A 145 18.04 22.04 -12.76
N VAL A 146 17.56 22.81 -11.80
CA VAL A 146 17.75 22.54 -10.37
C VAL A 146 16.67 21.58 -9.90
N LEU A 147 17.02 20.32 -9.78
CA LEU A 147 16.10 19.28 -9.27
C LEU A 147 15.94 19.39 -7.75
N SER A 148 14.73 19.13 -7.24
CA SER A 148 14.40 19.11 -5.81
C SER A 148 13.95 17.73 -5.37
N SER A 149 14.37 17.32 -4.16
CA SER A 149 13.95 16.06 -3.51
C SER A 149 13.06 16.29 -2.28
N ASP A 150 12.64 17.53 -1.99
CA ASP A 150 12.05 17.92 -0.70
C ASP A 150 10.69 17.28 -0.36
N TYR A 151 10.01 16.65 -1.33
CA TYR A 151 8.65 16.13 -1.15
C TYR A 151 8.51 14.64 -1.49
N GLY A 152 9.44 13.79 -1.08
CA GLY A 152 9.37 12.35 -1.24
C GLY A 152 10.33 11.78 -2.30
N PRO A 153 10.20 10.50 -2.68
CA PRO A 153 11.14 9.84 -3.57
C PRO A 153 11.30 10.60 -4.89
N SER A 154 12.53 10.80 -5.31
CA SER A 154 12.89 11.56 -6.53
C SER A 154 12.89 10.72 -7.80
N GLY A 155 12.63 9.39 -7.70
CA GLY A 155 12.62 8.46 -8.81
C GLY A 155 11.22 8.09 -9.31
N PRO A 156 11.13 7.34 -10.40
CA PRO A 156 9.87 6.80 -10.90
C PRO A 156 9.32 5.72 -9.97
N THR A 157 7.99 5.67 -9.87
CA THR A 157 7.23 4.61 -9.22
C THR A 157 6.64 3.72 -10.29
N TYR A 158 6.78 2.41 -10.12
CA TYR A 158 6.27 1.43 -11.06
C TYR A 158 5.07 0.71 -10.46
N LEU A 159 3.99 0.67 -11.20
CA LEU A 159 2.71 0.10 -10.77
C LEU A 159 2.29 -1.03 -11.71
N PHE A 160 1.61 -2.01 -11.14
CA PHE A 160 0.89 -3.02 -11.89
C PHE A 160 -0.61 -2.72 -11.77
N THR A 161 -1.27 -2.46 -12.90
CA THR A 161 -2.70 -2.08 -12.93
C THR A 161 -3.64 -3.27 -13.07
N GLY A 162 -3.12 -4.42 -13.54
CA GLY A 162 -3.88 -5.66 -13.77
C GLY A 162 -4.16 -6.50 -12.52
N LEU A 163 -4.06 -5.93 -11.32
CA LEU A 163 -4.26 -6.68 -10.07
C LEU A 163 -5.64 -7.36 -10.00
N ASN A 164 -6.69 -6.69 -10.49
CA ASN A 164 -8.05 -7.22 -10.45
C ASN A 164 -8.23 -8.48 -11.32
N ASP A 165 -7.42 -8.63 -12.35
CA ASP A 165 -7.50 -9.77 -13.28
C ASP A 165 -6.89 -11.03 -12.65
N ILE A 166 -5.83 -10.87 -11.84
CA ILE A 166 -5.14 -12.00 -11.18
C ILE A 166 -5.67 -12.29 -9.78
N LYS A 167 -6.37 -11.34 -9.15
CA LYS A 167 -6.85 -11.43 -7.78
C LYS A 167 -7.75 -12.66 -7.51
N PRO A 168 -8.72 -13.04 -8.38
CA PRO A 168 -9.56 -14.21 -8.13
C PRO A 168 -8.75 -15.50 -8.03
N GLU A 169 -7.75 -15.68 -8.89
CA GLU A 169 -6.88 -16.84 -8.89
C GLU A 169 -6.00 -16.90 -7.63
N MET A 170 -5.43 -15.74 -7.24
CA MET A 170 -4.66 -15.62 -6.00
C MET A 170 -5.50 -15.92 -4.75
N ILE A 171 -6.77 -15.49 -4.72
CA ILE A 171 -7.66 -15.80 -3.60
C ILE A 171 -7.93 -17.29 -3.54
N ALA A 172 -8.17 -17.95 -4.68
CA ALA A 172 -8.38 -19.39 -4.73
C ALA A 172 -7.14 -20.15 -4.22
N GLU A 173 -5.96 -19.76 -4.65
CA GLU A 173 -4.68 -20.35 -4.21
C GLU A 173 -4.44 -20.15 -2.71
N ALA A 174 -4.60 -18.93 -2.20
CA ALA A 174 -4.49 -18.63 -0.77
C ALA A 174 -5.51 -19.41 0.07
N THR A 175 -6.76 -19.56 -0.46
CA THR A 175 -7.79 -20.34 0.22
C THR A 175 -7.42 -21.83 0.26
N ALA A 176 -6.92 -22.39 -0.84
CA ALA A 176 -6.45 -23.77 -0.88
C ALA A 176 -5.31 -24.00 0.11
N ALA A 177 -4.31 -23.12 0.14
CA ALA A 177 -3.21 -23.19 1.08
C ALA A 177 -3.69 -23.11 2.56
N ALA A 178 -4.69 -22.26 2.85
CA ALA A 178 -5.28 -22.22 4.19
C ALA A 178 -6.00 -23.51 4.57
N VAL A 179 -6.73 -24.12 3.62
CA VAL A 179 -7.44 -25.39 3.82
C VAL A 179 -6.44 -26.53 4.07
N ASP A 180 -5.36 -26.60 3.30
CA ASP A 180 -4.32 -27.63 3.47
C ASP A 180 -3.68 -27.54 4.87
N VAL A 181 -3.31 -26.34 5.31
CA VAL A 181 -2.80 -26.12 6.68
C VAL A 181 -3.84 -26.53 7.73
N ALA A 182 -5.13 -26.21 7.52
CA ALA A 182 -6.20 -26.59 8.44
C ALA A 182 -6.37 -28.11 8.53
N HIS A 183 -6.15 -28.83 7.44
CA HIS A 183 -6.22 -30.33 7.43
C HIS A 183 -5.00 -31.00 8.08
N GLU A 184 -3.82 -30.38 7.98
CA GLU A 184 -2.61 -30.93 8.64
C GLU A 184 -2.61 -30.69 10.16
N TRP A 185 -3.31 -29.64 10.63
CA TRP A 185 -3.29 -29.21 12.03
C TRP A 185 -3.79 -30.28 13.05
N PRO A 186 -4.84 -31.09 12.77
CA PRO A 186 -5.26 -32.13 13.69
C PRO A 186 -4.20 -33.19 13.95
N GLN A 187 -3.33 -33.45 12.98
CA GLN A 187 -2.24 -34.42 13.12
C GLN A 187 -1.15 -33.94 14.09
N VAL A 188 -0.99 -32.60 14.20
CA VAL A 188 0.01 -31.99 15.09
C VAL A 188 -0.50 -31.90 16.54
N LEU A 189 -1.82 -31.70 16.73
CA LEU A 189 -2.42 -31.47 18.06
C LEU A 189 -3.11 -32.71 18.67
N GLY A 190 -3.16 -33.85 17.97
CA GLY A 190 -3.83 -35.07 18.45
C GLY A 190 -5.32 -34.84 18.77
N ASP A 191 -6.18 -35.19 17.84
CA ASP A 191 -7.64 -35.32 18.03
C ASP A 191 -8.46 -34.08 18.35
N ALA A 192 -8.15 -32.94 17.71
CA ALA A 192 -9.02 -31.76 17.70
C ALA A 192 -9.92 -31.83 16.45
N SER A 193 -11.24 -31.92 16.64
CA SER A 193 -12.22 -31.92 15.56
C SER A 193 -12.17 -30.57 14.80
N VAL A 194 -11.97 -30.62 13.48
CA VAL A 194 -11.99 -29.46 12.59
C VAL A 194 -13.44 -28.96 12.45
N GLY A 195 -13.77 -27.85 13.11
CA GLY A 195 -15.05 -27.16 12.95
C GLY A 195 -15.07 -26.31 11.68
N ARG A 196 -16.24 -26.26 11.00
CA ARG A 196 -16.44 -25.37 9.84
C ARG A 196 -16.29 -23.91 10.23
N VAL A 197 -15.44 -23.20 9.51
CA VAL A 197 -15.31 -21.75 9.63
C VAL A 197 -16.56 -21.07 9.08
N PRO A 198 -17.27 -20.20 9.83
CA PRO A 198 -18.31 -19.37 9.26
C PRO A 198 -17.68 -18.33 8.33
N HIS A 199 -18.17 -18.25 7.11
CA HIS A 199 -17.81 -17.21 6.16
C HIS A 199 -18.22 -15.83 6.71
N GLN A 200 -17.25 -15.03 7.13
CA GLN A 200 -17.44 -13.60 7.35
C GLN A 200 -16.77 -12.88 6.19
N PHE A 201 -17.59 -12.19 5.38
CA PHE A 201 -17.22 -11.27 4.33
C PHE A 201 -16.87 -9.90 4.91
#